data_9d3887bf54efc88f1d444c0c77df61a5
#
_entry.id   9d3887bf54efc88f1d444c0c77df61a5
#
_cell.length_a   1.000
_cell.length_b   1.000
_cell.length_c   1.000
_cell.angle_alpha   90.00
_cell.angle_beta   90.00
_cell.angle_gamma   90.00
#
_symmetry.space_group_name_H-M   'P 1'
#
loop_
_entity.id
_entity.type
_entity.pdbx_description
1 polymer ?
#
loop_
_entity_poly.entity_id
_entity_poly.type
_entity_poly.pdbx_seq_one_letter_code
_entity_poly.pdbx_strand_id
1 'polypeptide(L)'
;LKLLTLLKREDLKAVTFKGSETYLMDEDTPVLSPAAEDLAKRAMDYTPEKPLYVVAIGAITNVASALLLKPEIRDRIVLVWLGGNALHWPDNREFNMYQDVAAGRIVFGCGAALVQLPCAGVVSGFSVSEPEFKDYFLGKNELCDYLAHYAIEEGRRWAQAETWSRVIWD
;
A
#
# COMPACT_ATOMS: atom_id res chain seq x y z
N LEU A 1 13.17 3.61 6.29
CA LEU A 1 14.11 4.76 6.22
C LEU A 1 15.35 4.48 5.34
N LYS A 2 15.81 3.21 5.25
CA LYS A 2 16.97 2.84 4.43
C LYS A 2 16.82 3.27 2.95
N LEU A 3 15.65 3.07 2.35
CA LEU A 3 15.40 3.47 0.96
C LEU A 3 15.54 4.98 0.75
N LEU A 4 15.11 5.80 1.72
CA LEU A 4 15.26 7.26 1.64
C LEU A 4 16.73 7.67 1.66
N THR A 5 17.57 6.97 2.42
CA THR A 5 19.02 7.19 2.41
C THR A 5 19.64 6.82 1.05
N LEU A 6 19.28 5.66 0.49
CA LEU A 6 19.75 5.24 -0.84
C LEU A 6 19.28 6.17 -1.95
N LEU A 7 18.09 6.76 -1.82
CA LEU A 7 17.54 7.78 -2.71
C LEU A 7 18.16 9.17 -2.52
N LYS A 8 18.98 9.38 -1.47
CA LYS A 8 19.48 10.70 -1.05
C LYS A 8 18.34 11.71 -0.77
N ARG A 9 17.20 11.19 -0.29
CA ARG A 9 15.98 11.93 0.04
C ARG A 9 15.71 11.88 1.54
N GLU A 10 16.73 12.22 2.32
CA GLU A 10 16.63 12.25 3.78
C GLU A 10 15.70 13.34 4.30
N ASP A 11 15.46 14.37 3.48
CA ASP A 11 14.45 15.40 3.69
C ASP A 11 13.05 14.80 3.95
N LEU A 12 12.73 13.68 3.30
CA LEU A 12 11.43 13.00 3.46
C LEU A 12 11.30 12.22 4.78
N LYS A 13 12.37 12.04 5.54
CA LYS A 13 12.29 11.41 6.86
C LYS A 13 11.39 12.20 7.81
N ALA A 14 11.39 13.52 7.70
CA ALA A 14 10.57 14.41 8.54
C ALA A 14 9.05 14.28 8.27
N VAL A 15 8.67 13.76 7.11
CA VAL A 15 7.28 13.54 6.70
C VAL A 15 6.93 12.05 6.58
N THR A 16 7.72 11.20 7.24
CA THR A 16 7.49 9.76 7.36
C THR A 16 6.94 9.46 8.75
N PHE A 17 5.73 8.97 8.82
CA PHE A 17 5.01 8.77 10.08
C PHE A 17 4.85 7.28 10.40
N LYS A 18 4.87 6.94 11.69
CA LYS A 18 4.56 5.60 12.16
C LYS A 18 3.08 5.32 11.99
N GLY A 19 2.75 4.17 11.39
CA GLY A 19 1.38 3.69 11.26
C GLY A 19 0.85 3.02 12.53
N SER A 20 -0.39 2.56 12.44
CA SER A 20 -1.06 1.79 13.49
C SER A 20 -0.29 0.51 13.84
N GLU A 21 -0.23 0.17 15.12
CA GLU A 21 0.39 -1.08 15.60
C GLU A 21 -0.62 -2.23 15.72
N THR A 22 -1.91 -1.91 15.64
CA THR A 22 -3.02 -2.87 15.71
C THR A 22 -4.02 -2.60 14.60
N TYR A 23 -4.89 -3.54 14.33
CA TYR A 23 -6.03 -3.41 13.42
C TYR A 23 -7.25 -2.84 14.14
N LEU A 24 -8.25 -2.39 13.37
CA LEU A 24 -9.53 -1.95 13.92
C LEU A 24 -10.25 -3.12 14.62
N MET A 25 -10.83 -2.83 15.78
CA MET A 25 -11.67 -3.79 16.49
C MET A 25 -13.12 -3.79 15.99
N ASP A 26 -13.54 -2.67 15.41
CA ASP A 26 -14.89 -2.43 14.87
C ASP A 26 -14.86 -1.37 13.77
N GLU A 27 -16.03 -1.01 13.25
CA GLU A 27 -16.15 -0.03 12.15
C GLU A 27 -16.38 1.41 12.64
N ASP A 28 -16.39 1.64 13.95
CA ASP A 28 -16.72 2.94 14.56
C ASP A 28 -15.54 3.58 15.31
N THR A 29 -14.59 2.76 15.79
CA THR A 29 -13.50 3.21 16.66
C THR A 29 -12.16 3.29 15.90
N PRO A 30 -11.58 4.49 15.70
CA PRO A 30 -10.29 4.63 15.02
C PRO A 30 -9.14 4.12 15.88
N VAL A 31 -8.13 3.52 15.25
CA VAL A 31 -6.83 3.29 15.88
C VAL A 31 -5.96 4.52 15.65
N LEU A 32 -5.63 5.22 16.73
CA LEU A 32 -4.82 6.43 16.66
C LEU A 32 -3.37 6.08 16.28
N SER A 33 -2.84 6.78 15.30
CA SER A 33 -1.44 6.71 14.90
C SER A 33 -1.00 8.03 14.28
N PRO A 34 0.29 8.38 14.38
CA PRO A 34 0.82 9.57 13.71
C PRO A 34 0.50 9.62 12.19
N ALA A 35 0.47 8.46 11.51
CA ALA A 35 0.14 8.39 10.09
C ALA A 35 -1.35 8.68 9.82
N ALA A 36 -2.27 8.15 10.63
CA ALA A 36 -3.69 8.40 10.50
C ALA A 36 -4.03 9.87 10.80
N GLU A 37 -3.42 10.43 11.84
CA GLU A 37 -3.59 11.84 12.22
C GLU A 37 -3.04 12.80 11.16
N ASP A 38 -1.84 12.53 10.63
CA ASP A 38 -1.26 13.33 9.54
C ASP A 38 -2.14 13.27 8.29
N LEU A 39 -2.62 12.08 7.91
CA LEU A 39 -3.51 11.92 6.75
C LEU A 39 -4.81 12.71 6.95
N ALA A 40 -5.46 12.56 8.11
CA ALA A 40 -6.69 13.29 8.43
C ALA A 40 -6.50 14.80 8.38
N LYS A 41 -5.37 15.30 8.89
CA LYS A 41 -5.02 16.73 8.85
C LYS A 41 -4.66 17.19 7.44
N ARG A 42 -3.76 16.48 6.76
CA ARG A 42 -3.24 16.84 5.43
C ARG A 42 -4.34 16.88 4.38
N ALA A 43 -5.30 15.96 4.41
CA ALA A 43 -6.39 15.92 3.46
C ALA A 43 -7.31 17.16 3.54
N MET A 44 -7.33 17.84 4.68
CA MET A 44 -8.10 19.09 4.83
C MET A 44 -7.57 20.26 3.98
N ASP A 45 -6.31 20.21 3.56
CA ASP A 45 -5.70 21.22 2.69
C ASP A 45 -6.06 21.01 1.19
N TYR A 46 -6.83 19.96 0.88
CA TYR A 46 -7.25 19.59 -0.47
C TYR A 46 -8.75 19.82 -0.67
N THR A 47 -9.19 19.82 -1.93
CA THR A 47 -10.60 20.06 -2.30
C THR A 47 -11.08 18.97 -3.26
N PRO A 48 -12.40 18.79 -3.47
CA PRO A 48 -12.92 17.84 -4.45
C PRO A 48 -12.39 18.06 -5.88
N GLU A 49 -12.12 19.31 -6.26
CA GLU A 49 -11.57 19.68 -7.58
C GLU A 49 -10.06 19.41 -7.68
N LYS A 50 -9.37 19.36 -6.53
CA LYS A 50 -7.94 19.05 -6.43
C LYS A 50 -7.69 18.12 -5.26
N PRO A 51 -8.06 16.83 -5.39
CA PRO A 51 -8.00 15.88 -4.30
C PRO A 51 -6.58 15.43 -3.97
N LEU A 52 -6.39 14.96 -2.73
CA LEU A 52 -5.19 14.24 -2.33
C LEU A 52 -5.28 12.79 -2.81
N TYR A 53 -4.31 12.35 -3.60
CA TYR A 53 -4.19 10.94 -3.96
C TYR A 53 -3.48 10.18 -2.84
N VAL A 54 -4.19 9.22 -2.26
CA VAL A 54 -3.69 8.35 -1.18
C VAL A 54 -3.46 6.96 -1.75
N VAL A 55 -2.20 6.57 -1.87
CA VAL A 55 -1.83 5.24 -2.37
C VAL A 55 -1.57 4.32 -1.18
N ALA A 56 -2.32 3.25 -1.07
CA ALA A 56 -2.20 2.25 -0.01
C ALA A 56 -1.85 0.88 -0.59
N ILE A 57 -0.81 0.26 -0.04
CA ILE A 57 -0.24 -1.02 -0.51
C ILE A 57 -0.12 -2.05 0.61
N GLY A 58 -0.86 -1.86 1.69
CA GLY A 58 -0.92 -2.74 2.86
C GLY A 58 -2.32 -2.79 3.46
N ALA A 59 -2.42 -3.28 4.70
CA ALA A 59 -3.66 -3.18 5.47
C ALA A 59 -4.10 -1.72 5.58
N ILE A 60 -5.40 -1.47 5.36
CA ILE A 60 -5.92 -0.11 5.15
C ILE A 60 -6.27 0.64 6.45
N THR A 61 -5.85 0.11 7.60
CA THR A 61 -6.17 0.60 8.95
C THR A 61 -5.95 2.10 9.13
N ASN A 62 -4.80 2.63 8.67
CA ASN A 62 -4.50 4.06 8.84
C ASN A 62 -5.46 4.97 8.06
N VAL A 63 -5.84 4.56 6.84
CA VAL A 63 -6.78 5.32 6.01
C VAL A 63 -8.19 5.27 6.60
N ALA A 64 -8.64 4.10 7.01
CA ALA A 64 -9.93 3.93 7.68
C ALA A 64 -10.00 4.75 8.98
N SER A 65 -8.93 4.70 9.79
CA SER A 65 -8.83 5.52 11.01
C SER A 65 -8.87 7.02 10.72
N ALA A 66 -8.19 7.48 9.65
CA ALA A 66 -8.24 8.88 9.24
C ALA A 66 -9.65 9.31 8.81
N LEU A 67 -10.38 8.44 8.10
CA LEU A 67 -11.78 8.66 7.72
C LEU A 67 -12.73 8.70 8.92
N LEU A 68 -12.49 7.86 9.93
CA LEU A 68 -13.25 7.90 11.19
C LEU A 68 -12.96 9.15 12.02
N LEU A 69 -11.69 9.60 12.04
CA LEU A 69 -11.28 10.83 12.73
C LEU A 69 -11.85 12.09 12.08
N LYS A 70 -11.90 12.12 10.74
CA LYS A 70 -12.39 13.24 9.94
C LYS A 70 -13.18 12.75 8.73
N PRO A 71 -14.48 12.45 8.89
CA PRO A 71 -15.30 11.92 7.79
C PRO A 71 -15.38 12.83 6.56
N GLU A 72 -15.21 14.14 6.74
CA GLU A 72 -15.21 15.11 5.65
C GLU A 72 -14.04 15.00 4.67
N ILE A 73 -12.98 14.25 5.02
CA ILE A 73 -11.87 14.00 4.08
C ILE A 73 -12.27 13.11 2.91
N ARG A 74 -13.35 12.34 3.02
CA ARG A 74 -13.83 11.44 1.95
C ARG A 74 -14.03 12.16 0.61
N ASP A 75 -14.48 13.41 0.64
CA ASP A 75 -14.71 14.23 -0.55
C ASP A 75 -13.44 14.92 -1.06
N ARG A 76 -12.32 14.79 -0.33
CA ARG A 76 -11.05 15.47 -0.59
C ARG A 76 -9.92 14.53 -0.99
N ILE A 77 -10.17 13.22 -0.98
CA ILE A 77 -9.19 12.19 -1.32
C ILE A 77 -9.64 11.36 -2.51
N VAL A 78 -8.68 10.86 -3.25
CA VAL A 78 -8.83 9.71 -4.14
C VAL A 78 -7.94 8.61 -3.59
N LEU A 79 -8.57 7.52 -3.17
CA LEU A 79 -7.86 6.38 -2.60
C LEU A 79 -7.53 5.37 -3.71
N VAL A 80 -6.26 5.02 -3.83
CA VAL A 80 -5.78 3.93 -4.70
C VAL A 80 -5.25 2.83 -3.80
N TRP A 81 -5.93 1.69 -3.76
CA TRP A 81 -5.61 0.63 -2.80
C TRP A 81 -5.40 -0.74 -3.46
N LEU A 82 -4.23 -1.33 -3.20
CA LEU A 82 -3.98 -2.74 -3.45
C LEU A 82 -4.61 -3.54 -2.30
N GLY A 83 -5.79 -4.07 -2.52
CA GLY A 83 -6.55 -4.83 -1.52
C GLY A 83 -7.72 -5.58 -2.13
N GLY A 84 -7.95 -6.78 -1.62
CA GLY A 84 -8.97 -7.69 -2.11
C GLY A 84 -8.63 -8.32 -3.47
N ASN A 85 -9.57 -9.08 -3.99
CA ASN A 85 -9.49 -9.75 -5.28
C ASN A 85 -10.49 -9.16 -6.28
N ALA A 86 -10.32 -9.48 -7.57
CA ALA A 86 -11.25 -9.07 -8.60
C ALA A 86 -12.67 -9.64 -8.33
N LEU A 87 -13.72 -8.92 -8.76
CA LEU A 87 -15.12 -9.27 -8.48
C LEU A 87 -15.54 -10.65 -9.00
N HIS A 88 -14.86 -11.16 -10.03
CA HIS A 88 -15.11 -12.51 -10.57
C HIS A 88 -14.31 -13.61 -9.86
N TRP A 89 -13.45 -13.26 -8.89
CA TRP A 89 -12.68 -14.23 -8.10
C TRP A 89 -13.58 -14.88 -7.06
N PRO A 90 -13.39 -16.18 -6.74
CA PRO A 90 -14.33 -16.93 -5.88
C PRO A 90 -14.40 -16.45 -4.44
N ASP A 91 -13.39 -15.75 -3.95
CA ASP A 91 -13.39 -15.16 -2.61
C ASP A 91 -12.51 -13.90 -2.55
N ASN A 92 -12.59 -13.19 -1.42
CA ASN A 92 -11.85 -11.96 -1.20
C ASN A 92 -10.80 -12.09 -0.06
N ARG A 93 -10.29 -13.30 0.17
CA ARG A 93 -9.24 -13.59 1.15
C ARG A 93 -7.87 -13.17 0.64
N GLU A 94 -7.72 -11.90 0.36
CA GLU A 94 -6.47 -11.28 -0.03
C GLU A 94 -5.73 -10.76 1.22
N PHE A 95 -4.41 -10.73 1.17
CA PHE A 95 -3.55 -10.50 2.33
C PHE A 95 -3.82 -9.14 3.02
N ASN A 96 -3.90 -8.05 2.28
CA ASN A 96 -4.14 -6.71 2.83
C ASN A 96 -5.57 -6.54 3.35
N MET A 97 -6.54 -7.07 2.62
CA MET A 97 -7.96 -7.07 3.02
C MET A 97 -8.19 -7.93 4.27
N TYR A 98 -7.59 -9.11 4.30
CA TYR A 98 -7.81 -10.07 5.38
C TYR A 98 -7.22 -9.59 6.71
N GLN A 99 -6.16 -8.80 6.69
CA GLN A 99 -5.54 -8.27 7.90
C GLN A 99 -6.46 -7.34 8.69
N ASP A 100 -7.26 -6.51 7.99
CA ASP A 100 -8.19 -5.57 8.64
C ASP A 100 -9.49 -5.45 7.84
N VAL A 101 -10.40 -6.39 8.09
CA VAL A 101 -11.68 -6.45 7.38
C VAL A 101 -12.58 -5.27 7.75
N ALA A 102 -12.55 -4.81 9.00
CA ALA A 102 -13.32 -3.65 9.45
C ALA A 102 -12.87 -2.38 8.69
N ALA A 103 -11.56 -2.15 8.59
CA ALA A 103 -11.03 -1.04 7.82
C ALA A 103 -11.39 -1.14 6.33
N GLY A 104 -11.34 -2.34 5.75
CA GLY A 104 -11.79 -2.59 4.38
C GLY A 104 -13.25 -2.19 4.16
N ARG A 105 -14.16 -2.58 5.06
CA ARG A 105 -15.58 -2.22 4.99
C ARG A 105 -15.80 -0.71 5.07
N ILE A 106 -15.10 -0.03 5.98
CA ILE A 106 -15.17 1.43 6.09
C ILE A 106 -14.78 2.07 4.75
N VAL A 107 -13.65 1.68 4.18
CA VAL A 107 -13.13 2.27 2.95
C VAL A 107 -14.06 2.03 1.76
N PHE A 108 -14.63 0.83 1.61
CA PHE A 108 -15.60 0.55 0.55
C PHE A 108 -16.95 1.23 0.78
N GLY A 109 -17.33 1.51 2.02
CA GLY A 109 -18.61 2.10 2.39
C GLY A 109 -18.61 3.62 2.58
N CYS A 110 -17.45 4.27 2.71
CA CYS A 110 -17.37 5.69 3.10
C CYS A 110 -17.78 6.69 2.02
N GLY A 111 -17.89 6.28 0.76
CA GLY A 111 -18.24 7.14 -0.36
C GLY A 111 -17.07 7.95 -0.95
N ALA A 112 -15.85 7.77 -0.48
CA ALA A 112 -14.66 8.36 -1.13
C ALA A 112 -14.43 7.73 -2.51
N ALA A 113 -13.83 8.50 -3.42
CA ALA A 113 -13.39 7.95 -4.71
C ALA A 113 -12.34 6.87 -4.49
N LEU A 114 -12.62 5.64 -4.89
CA LEU A 114 -11.77 4.47 -4.69
C LEU A 114 -11.39 3.82 -6.01
N VAL A 115 -10.08 3.67 -6.23
CA VAL A 115 -9.51 2.84 -7.27
C VAL A 115 -8.96 1.58 -6.60
N GLN A 116 -9.71 0.50 -6.68
CA GLN A 116 -9.24 -0.81 -6.21
C GLN A 116 -8.25 -1.40 -7.22
N LEU A 117 -7.12 -1.88 -6.73
CA LEU A 117 -6.16 -2.71 -7.47
C LEU A 117 -6.26 -4.15 -6.92
N PRO A 118 -7.11 -5.01 -7.50
CA PRO A 118 -7.29 -6.37 -6.98
C PRO A 118 -6.01 -7.19 -7.12
N CYS A 119 -5.62 -7.92 -6.08
CA CYS A 119 -4.44 -8.77 -6.12
C CYS A 119 -4.62 -9.89 -7.14
N ALA A 120 -5.56 -10.81 -6.90
CA ALA A 120 -5.90 -11.82 -7.88
C ALA A 120 -6.82 -11.23 -8.97
N GLY A 121 -6.49 -11.53 -10.22
CA GLY A 121 -7.22 -11.10 -11.41
C GLY A 121 -6.70 -9.80 -12.05
N VAL A 122 -5.89 -9.00 -11.35
CA VAL A 122 -5.26 -7.78 -11.91
C VAL A 122 -3.77 -7.76 -11.60
N VAL A 123 -3.40 -7.49 -10.33
CA VAL A 123 -1.99 -7.30 -9.94
C VAL A 123 -1.17 -8.59 -10.09
N SER A 124 -1.79 -9.74 -9.94
CA SER A 124 -1.14 -11.04 -10.15
C SER A 124 -0.52 -11.23 -11.55
N GLY A 125 -0.95 -10.45 -12.54
CA GLY A 125 -0.33 -10.42 -13.88
C GLY A 125 0.90 -9.54 -13.97
N PHE A 126 1.17 -8.71 -12.96
CA PHE A 126 2.34 -7.83 -12.91
C PHE A 126 3.49 -8.54 -12.19
N SER A 127 4.29 -9.26 -12.94
CA SER A 127 5.38 -10.09 -12.40
C SER A 127 6.71 -9.77 -13.04
N VAL A 128 7.79 -10.10 -12.34
CA VAL A 128 9.17 -9.96 -12.80
C VAL A 128 9.94 -11.24 -12.47
N SER A 129 10.84 -11.63 -13.36
CA SER A 129 11.73 -12.77 -13.22
C SER A 129 13.13 -12.35 -12.74
N GLU A 130 13.93 -13.32 -12.29
CA GLU A 130 15.33 -13.06 -11.91
C GLU A 130 16.18 -12.47 -13.07
N PRO A 131 16.09 -12.97 -14.32
CA PRO A 131 16.79 -12.34 -15.44
C PRO A 131 16.40 -10.87 -15.65
N GLU A 132 15.12 -10.54 -15.55
CA GLU A 132 14.64 -9.15 -15.68
C GLU A 132 15.17 -8.25 -14.56
N PHE A 133 15.24 -8.73 -13.30
CA PHE A 133 15.90 -7.97 -12.24
C PHE A 133 17.37 -7.71 -12.53
N LYS A 134 18.06 -8.68 -13.08
CA LYS A 134 19.47 -8.53 -13.47
C LYS A 134 19.63 -7.49 -14.58
N ASP A 135 18.82 -7.57 -15.62
CA ASP A 135 18.95 -6.69 -16.80
C ASP A 135 18.47 -5.27 -16.54
N TYR A 136 17.39 -5.10 -15.81
CA TYR A 136 16.76 -3.78 -15.62
C TYR A 136 17.22 -3.03 -14.37
N PHE A 137 17.71 -3.74 -13.35
CA PHE A 137 18.05 -3.12 -12.07
C PHE A 137 19.54 -3.17 -11.75
N LEU A 138 20.23 -4.32 -11.89
CA LEU A 138 21.62 -4.43 -11.48
C LEU A 138 22.54 -3.50 -12.27
N GLY A 139 23.46 -2.85 -11.55
CA GLY A 139 24.44 -1.91 -12.12
C GLY A 139 23.88 -0.54 -12.48
N LYS A 140 22.62 -0.22 -12.14
CA LYS A 140 22.04 1.10 -12.46
C LYS A 140 22.38 2.15 -11.39
N ASN A 141 22.22 1.82 -10.13
CA ASN A 141 22.59 2.63 -8.97
C ASN A 141 22.42 1.80 -7.68
N GLU A 142 22.91 2.33 -6.54
CA GLU A 142 22.86 1.64 -5.25
C GLU A 142 21.46 1.20 -4.80
N LEU A 143 20.42 1.99 -5.09
CA LEU A 143 19.05 1.62 -4.76
C LEU A 143 18.58 0.43 -5.59
N CYS A 144 18.80 0.49 -6.89
CA CYS A 144 18.42 -0.60 -7.81
C CYS A 144 19.16 -1.89 -7.47
N ASP A 145 20.45 -1.80 -7.18
CA ASP A 145 21.26 -2.94 -6.75
C ASP A 145 20.74 -3.55 -5.45
N TYR A 146 20.43 -2.70 -4.46
CA TYR A 146 19.86 -3.14 -3.20
C TYR A 146 18.51 -3.86 -3.39
N LEU A 147 17.60 -3.28 -4.18
CA LEU A 147 16.29 -3.86 -4.45
C LEU A 147 16.40 -5.17 -5.23
N ALA A 148 17.27 -5.22 -6.26
CA ALA A 148 17.47 -6.43 -7.06
C ALA A 148 18.04 -7.56 -6.22
N HIS A 149 19.09 -7.32 -5.46
CA HIS A 149 19.69 -8.34 -4.59
C HIS A 149 18.69 -8.89 -3.59
N TYR A 150 17.95 -7.99 -2.91
CA TYR A 150 16.92 -8.39 -1.96
C TYR A 150 15.80 -9.21 -2.62
N ALA A 151 15.28 -8.75 -3.77
CA ALA A 151 14.20 -9.43 -4.47
C ALA A 151 14.64 -10.79 -5.04
N ILE A 152 15.88 -10.90 -5.54
CA ILE A 152 16.44 -12.16 -6.06
C ILE A 152 16.64 -13.15 -4.91
N GLU A 153 17.19 -12.72 -3.79
CA GLU A 153 17.39 -13.58 -2.61
C GLU A 153 16.07 -14.12 -2.08
N GLU A 154 15.08 -13.25 -1.87
CA GLU A 154 13.74 -13.64 -1.41
C GLU A 154 13.01 -14.49 -2.47
N GLY A 155 13.12 -14.16 -3.75
CA GLY A 155 12.52 -14.95 -4.83
C GLY A 155 13.01 -16.39 -4.84
N ARG A 156 14.31 -16.61 -4.73
CA ARG A 156 14.93 -17.93 -4.64
C ARG A 156 14.49 -18.70 -3.39
N ARG A 157 14.43 -17.99 -2.26
CA ARG A 157 14.02 -18.58 -0.98
C ARG A 157 12.58 -19.11 -1.01
N TRP A 158 11.66 -18.36 -1.62
CA TRP A 158 10.23 -18.73 -1.67
C TRP A 158 9.91 -19.73 -2.78
N ALA A 159 10.51 -19.57 -3.95
CA ALA A 159 10.22 -20.45 -5.08
C ALA A 159 10.74 -21.86 -4.92
N GLN A 160 11.83 -22.06 -4.16
CA GLN A 160 12.53 -23.34 -4.02
C GLN A 160 12.86 -23.99 -5.39
N ALA A 161 13.14 -23.15 -6.39
CA ALA A 161 13.41 -23.54 -7.77
C ALA A 161 14.50 -22.65 -8.37
N GLU A 162 15.19 -23.19 -9.39
CA GLU A 162 16.25 -22.44 -10.11
C GLU A 162 15.69 -21.28 -10.93
N THR A 163 14.45 -21.42 -11.42
CA THR A 163 13.76 -20.39 -12.17
C THR A 163 12.48 -20.00 -11.45
N TRP A 164 12.23 -18.70 -11.38
CA TRP A 164 11.05 -18.14 -10.72
C TRP A 164 10.63 -16.82 -11.35
N SER A 165 9.38 -16.47 -11.18
CA SER A 165 8.86 -15.12 -11.32
C SER A 165 8.14 -14.70 -10.05
N ARG A 166 8.17 -13.44 -9.73
CA ARG A 166 7.52 -12.86 -8.55
C ARG A 166 6.57 -11.77 -8.99
N VAL A 167 5.38 -11.79 -8.43
CA VAL A 167 4.44 -10.67 -8.57
C VAL A 167 5.00 -9.48 -7.78
N ILE A 168 4.92 -8.31 -8.39
CA ILE A 168 5.33 -7.04 -7.77
C ILE A 168 4.06 -6.41 -7.17
N TRP A 169 3.84 -6.62 -5.88
CA TRP A 169 2.68 -6.05 -5.19
C TRP A 169 2.96 -4.62 -4.71
N ASP A 170 4.17 -4.35 -4.22
CA ASP A 170 4.55 -3.10 -3.54
C ASP A 170 5.82 -2.48 -4.11
#